data_65160ccc9438675b61df524a96cd1c71
#
_entry.id   65160ccc9438675b61df524a96cd1c71
#
_cell.length_a   1.000
_cell.length_b   1.000
_cell.length_c   1.000
_cell.angle_alpha   90.00
_cell.angle_beta   90.00
_cell.angle_gamma   90.00
#
_symmetry.space_group_name_H-M   'P 1'
#
loop_
_entity.id
_entity.type
_entity.pdbx_description
1 polymer ?
#
loop_
_entity_poly.entity_id
_entity_poly.type
_entity_poly.pdbx_seq_one_letter_code
_entity_poly.pdbx_strand_id
1 'polypeptide(L)'
;MSKIFTRLYNKGNNIKRMLIILLMLSMAAGIFTACSSSKNTDNSGKFTVGFDAEFPPYGYKDDNGEYVGFDLDLAQAVCDKNGWTLVKQPIDWDSKDMELNSGTIDCIWNGFTMTGREKDYTWSSAYIDNSQVVIVKSDAQINNLSDLAGKVVAVQSDSSALAAFTGDDASESNIQLAKSFSSLQQVGDYNSAFMNLESGSVDAICMDIGVAGYELKARGNSFRMLSEHVSSEEYGIGFKKGNTKLRDQVQETLNEMLADGTFMDIAKKWNVDESVCLGQEGKDSVMKAEGASDGSGSQNGFTDILGQLSTGMISTLGIFVLTLIFSLPLGLLLTFIRMSKLKVLQWIAKIYISIMRGTPLMLQLLVVFFGPYYLFGVSLSYSYRFYAVIIGFALNYAAYFAEIYR
;
A
#
# COMPACT_ATOMS: atom_id res chain seq x y z
N MET A 1 43.35 43.18 31.56
CA MET A 1 42.04 43.17 30.83
C MET A 1 41.77 41.90 30.01
N SER A 2 42.78 41.19 29.47
CA SER A 2 42.60 39.96 28.63
C SER A 2 41.92 38.77 29.35
N LYS A 3 42.25 38.52 30.62
CA LYS A 3 41.72 37.37 31.39
C LYS A 3 40.24 37.49 31.80
N ILE A 4 39.67 38.68 31.83
CA ILE A 4 38.27 38.91 32.19
C ILE A 4 37.39 38.73 30.95
N PHE A 5 37.85 39.11 29.77
CA PHE A 5 37.10 38.92 28.50
C PHE A 5 36.98 37.42 28.14
N THR A 6 38.04 36.63 28.36
CA THR A 6 38.01 35.18 28.09
C THR A 6 37.09 34.43 29.06
N ARG A 7 36.94 34.92 30.29
CA ARG A 7 36.03 34.32 31.27
C ARG A 7 34.56 34.63 31.02
N LEU A 8 34.25 35.80 30.49
CA LEU A 8 32.88 36.21 30.10
C LEU A 8 32.45 35.51 28.81
N TYR A 9 33.34 35.34 27.83
CA TYR A 9 33.07 34.61 26.60
C TYR A 9 32.77 33.12 26.83
N ASN A 10 33.54 32.45 27.71
CA ASN A 10 33.28 31.05 28.06
C ASN A 10 32.00 30.88 28.88
N LYS A 11 31.60 31.84 29.71
CA LYS A 11 30.37 31.77 30.51
C LYS A 11 29.12 31.93 29.62
N GLY A 12 29.17 32.75 28.56
CA GLY A 12 28.11 32.90 27.58
C GLY A 12 27.90 31.65 26.72
N ASN A 13 29.00 30.95 26.37
CA ASN A 13 28.90 29.69 25.60
C ASN A 13 28.36 28.53 26.44
N ASN A 14 28.66 28.50 27.73
CA ASN A 14 28.10 27.46 28.61
C ASN A 14 26.61 27.67 28.88
N ILE A 15 26.13 28.92 28.95
CA ILE A 15 24.70 29.22 29.09
C ILE A 15 23.94 28.86 27.81
N LYS A 16 24.51 29.14 26.64
CA LYS A 16 23.91 28.72 25.33
C LYS A 16 23.85 27.19 25.20
N ARG A 17 24.91 26.48 25.57
CA ARG A 17 24.94 25.01 25.59
C ARG A 17 23.95 24.44 26.59
N MET A 18 23.81 25.03 27.79
CA MET A 18 22.83 24.60 28.78
C MET A 18 21.40 24.85 28.33
N LEU A 19 21.12 25.97 27.63
CA LEU A 19 19.81 26.27 27.02
C LEU A 19 19.47 25.28 25.88
N ILE A 20 20.44 24.92 25.05
CA ILE A 20 20.25 23.93 23.97
C ILE A 20 19.98 22.54 24.57
N ILE A 21 20.70 22.13 25.62
CA ILE A 21 20.49 20.87 26.33
C ILE A 21 19.11 20.85 27.01
N LEU A 22 18.70 21.98 27.63
CA LEU A 22 17.39 22.11 28.26
C LEU A 22 16.26 22.06 27.20
N LEU A 23 16.47 22.64 26.02
CA LEU A 23 15.53 22.59 24.90
C LEU A 23 15.42 21.16 24.32
N MET A 24 16.53 20.44 24.19
CA MET A 24 16.52 19.03 23.78
C MET A 24 15.88 18.11 24.83
N LEU A 25 16.11 18.35 26.11
CA LEU A 25 15.46 17.63 27.21
C LEU A 25 13.95 17.92 27.28
N SER A 26 13.50 19.14 27.00
CA SER A 26 12.08 19.49 26.95
C SER A 26 11.38 18.88 25.73
N MET A 27 12.07 18.78 24.59
CA MET A 27 11.57 18.02 23.43
C MET A 27 11.49 16.51 23.71
N ALA A 28 12.49 15.94 24.37
CA ALA A 28 12.48 14.53 24.78
C ALA A 28 11.40 14.23 25.85
N ALA A 29 11.16 15.13 26.78
CA ALA A 29 10.10 15.00 27.79
C ALA A 29 8.70 15.11 27.17
N GLY A 30 8.54 15.91 26.10
CA GLY A 30 7.28 16.00 25.33
C GLY A 30 6.92 14.70 24.61
N ILE A 31 7.90 13.90 24.21
CA ILE A 31 7.69 12.60 23.55
C ILE A 31 7.26 11.53 24.57
N PHE A 32 7.72 11.59 25.83
CA PHE A 32 7.36 10.61 26.87
C PHE A 32 5.97 10.86 27.51
N THR A 33 5.39 12.06 27.39
CA THR A 33 4.03 12.34 27.88
C THR A 33 2.93 11.99 26.90
N ALA A 34 3.26 11.65 25.64
CA ALA A 34 2.28 11.20 24.64
C ALA A 34 1.96 9.70 24.73
N CYS A 35 2.70 8.91 25.50
CA CYS A 35 2.52 7.45 25.64
C CYS A 35 1.88 7.01 26.96
N SER A 36 0.95 7.76 27.52
CA SER A 36 0.15 7.26 28.66
C SER A 36 -1.21 7.90 28.66
N SER A 37 -2.04 7.44 27.73
CA SER A 37 -3.49 7.48 27.90
C SER A 37 -4.07 6.38 27.02
N SER A 38 -4.11 5.16 27.56
CA SER A 38 -5.16 4.21 27.20
C SER A 38 -6.46 4.87 27.63
N LYS A 39 -6.96 5.78 26.81
CA LYS A 39 -8.36 6.13 26.82
C LYS A 39 -9.06 4.93 26.20
N ASN A 40 -9.75 4.15 27.03
CA ASN A 40 -11.00 3.57 26.63
C ASN A 40 -11.82 4.75 26.09
N THR A 41 -11.69 5.05 24.80
CA THR A 41 -12.68 5.84 24.10
C THR A 41 -13.90 4.94 24.09
N ASP A 42 -14.88 5.29 24.90
CA ASP A 42 -16.28 4.96 24.65
C ASP A 42 -16.57 5.42 23.22
N ASN A 43 -16.33 4.53 22.27
CA ASN A 43 -16.71 4.66 20.87
C ASN A 43 -18.21 4.32 20.78
N SER A 44 -19.03 4.99 21.65
CA SER A 44 -20.45 4.78 21.68
C SER A 44 -21.02 5.21 20.32
N GLY A 45 -21.13 4.23 19.40
CA GLY A 45 -21.85 4.37 18.17
C GLY A 45 -21.03 4.60 16.89
N LYS A 46 -19.71 4.54 16.88
CA LYS A 46 -18.91 4.56 15.65
C LYS A 46 -18.29 3.20 15.35
N PHE A 47 -18.31 2.81 14.07
CA PHE A 47 -17.64 1.61 13.57
C PHE A 47 -16.77 1.99 12.37
N THR A 48 -15.46 1.86 12.51
CA THR A 48 -14.48 2.30 11.52
C THR A 48 -13.96 1.10 10.73
N VAL A 49 -14.25 1.07 9.43
CA VAL A 49 -13.83 0.02 8.51
C VAL A 49 -12.60 0.48 7.73
N GLY A 50 -11.50 -0.26 7.83
CA GLY A 50 -10.30 -0.07 7.01
C GLY A 50 -10.40 -0.84 5.69
N PHE A 51 -10.09 -0.17 4.58
CA PHE A 51 -10.17 -0.74 3.25
C PHE A 51 -9.19 -0.07 2.28
N ASP A 52 -8.76 -0.81 1.25
CA ASP A 52 -8.03 -0.29 0.09
C ASP A 52 -9.02 0.40 -0.87
N ALA A 53 -8.82 1.68 -1.16
CA ALA A 53 -9.70 2.46 -2.02
C ALA A 53 -9.51 2.19 -3.53
N GLU A 54 -8.64 1.26 -3.89
CA GLU A 54 -8.32 0.83 -5.26
C GLU A 54 -8.67 -0.66 -5.50
N PHE A 55 -9.70 -1.19 -4.77
CA PHE A 55 -10.06 -2.61 -4.78
C PHE A 55 -11.54 -2.86 -5.17
N PRO A 56 -11.97 -2.48 -6.40
CA PRO A 56 -13.32 -2.73 -6.88
C PRO A 56 -13.54 -4.24 -7.16
N PRO A 57 -14.74 -4.78 -6.98
CA PRO A 57 -15.98 -4.14 -6.56
C PRO A 57 -16.19 -4.08 -5.04
N TYR A 58 -15.21 -4.48 -4.22
CA TYR A 58 -15.36 -4.64 -2.77
C TYR A 58 -15.30 -3.31 -2.02
N GLY A 59 -14.28 -2.48 -2.30
CA GLY A 59 -14.12 -1.14 -1.75
C GLY A 59 -13.27 -0.27 -2.66
N TYR A 60 -13.80 0.87 -3.10
CA TYR A 60 -13.06 1.75 -3.99
C TYR A 60 -13.65 3.16 -4.01
N LYS A 61 -12.90 4.08 -4.62
CA LYS A 61 -13.35 5.44 -4.85
C LYS A 61 -13.96 5.56 -6.25
N ASP A 62 -15.22 5.96 -6.33
CA ASP A 62 -15.94 6.14 -7.61
C ASP A 62 -15.56 7.45 -8.32
N ASP A 63 -16.09 7.66 -9.52
CA ASP A 63 -15.85 8.85 -10.35
C ASP A 63 -16.36 10.16 -9.68
N ASN A 64 -17.28 10.07 -8.74
CA ASN A 64 -17.79 11.21 -7.97
C ASN A 64 -16.90 11.52 -6.75
N GLY A 65 -15.92 10.67 -6.47
CA GLY A 65 -15.02 10.79 -5.34
C GLY A 65 -15.56 10.16 -4.05
N GLU A 66 -16.66 9.40 -4.12
CA GLU A 66 -17.28 8.72 -2.98
C GLU A 66 -16.68 7.31 -2.81
N TYR A 67 -16.59 6.84 -1.55
CA TYR A 67 -16.17 5.48 -1.26
C TYR A 67 -17.37 4.54 -1.32
N VAL A 68 -17.32 3.61 -2.27
CA VAL A 68 -18.39 2.65 -2.59
C VAL A 68 -17.82 1.23 -2.71
N GLY A 69 -18.70 0.22 -2.72
CA GLY A 69 -18.31 -1.16 -2.92
C GLY A 69 -19.20 -2.12 -2.14
N PHE A 70 -19.08 -3.41 -2.49
CA PHE A 70 -19.86 -4.49 -1.88
C PHE A 70 -19.67 -4.55 -0.36
N ASP A 71 -18.41 -4.56 0.10
CA ASP A 71 -18.09 -4.65 1.51
C ASP A 71 -18.49 -3.38 2.28
N LEU A 72 -18.38 -2.22 1.64
CA LEU A 72 -18.80 -0.96 2.24
C LEU A 72 -20.31 -0.83 2.37
N ASP A 73 -21.08 -1.39 1.41
CA ASP A 73 -22.53 -1.47 1.50
C ASP A 73 -22.97 -2.46 2.58
N LEU A 74 -22.30 -3.63 2.70
CA LEU A 74 -22.53 -4.56 3.80
C LEU A 74 -22.23 -3.90 5.16
N ALA A 75 -21.09 -3.21 5.28
CA ALA A 75 -20.73 -2.51 6.49
C ALA A 75 -21.74 -1.42 6.87
N GLN A 76 -22.30 -0.71 5.88
CA GLN A 76 -23.36 0.27 6.13
C GLN A 76 -24.62 -0.42 6.65
N ALA A 77 -25.05 -1.51 6.03
CA ALA A 77 -26.22 -2.26 6.48
C ALA A 77 -26.05 -2.85 7.90
N VAL A 78 -24.83 -3.32 8.22
CA VAL A 78 -24.49 -3.77 9.59
C VAL A 78 -24.56 -2.60 10.57
N CYS A 79 -24.06 -1.42 10.23
CA CYS A 79 -24.14 -0.23 11.06
C CYS A 79 -25.57 0.20 11.28
N ASP A 80 -26.40 0.22 10.25
CA ASP A 80 -27.81 0.62 10.32
C ASP A 80 -28.59 -0.29 11.27
N LYS A 81 -28.38 -1.63 11.20
CA LYS A 81 -29.03 -2.60 12.09
C LYS A 81 -28.57 -2.47 13.55
N ASN A 82 -27.30 -2.11 13.78
CA ASN A 82 -26.74 -1.97 15.13
C ASN A 82 -26.87 -0.55 15.72
N GLY A 83 -27.39 0.42 14.96
CA GLY A 83 -27.46 1.81 15.37
C GLY A 83 -26.09 2.50 15.47
N TRP A 84 -25.12 2.05 14.66
CA TRP A 84 -23.78 2.62 14.59
C TRP A 84 -23.65 3.63 13.44
N THR A 85 -22.64 4.49 13.55
CA THR A 85 -22.21 5.38 12.46
C THR A 85 -21.01 4.76 11.77
N LEU A 86 -21.13 4.41 10.47
CA LEU A 86 -20.03 3.90 9.68
C LEU A 86 -19.00 5.01 9.42
N VAL A 87 -17.74 4.72 9.66
CA VAL A 87 -16.59 5.51 9.22
C VAL A 87 -15.81 4.70 8.21
N LYS A 88 -15.80 5.13 6.96
CA LYS A 88 -15.03 4.52 5.87
C LYS A 88 -13.62 5.10 5.89
N GLN A 89 -12.63 4.30 6.32
CA GLN A 89 -11.23 4.72 6.45
C GLN A 89 -10.39 4.07 5.35
N PRO A 90 -10.03 4.81 4.28
CA PRO A 90 -9.07 4.30 3.30
C PRO A 90 -7.69 4.16 3.96
N ILE A 91 -7.02 3.05 3.66
CA ILE A 91 -5.68 2.73 4.17
C ILE A 91 -4.78 2.26 3.02
N ASP A 92 -3.48 2.41 3.19
CA ASP A 92 -2.51 1.69 2.37
C ASP A 92 -2.51 0.22 2.82
N TRP A 93 -2.64 -0.71 1.86
CA TRP A 93 -2.87 -2.11 2.18
C TRP A 93 -1.76 -2.76 3.03
N ASP A 94 -0.51 -2.39 2.80
CA ASP A 94 0.64 -2.86 3.56
C ASP A 94 0.71 -2.29 5.00
N SER A 95 -0.12 -1.29 5.32
CA SER A 95 -0.22 -0.71 6.67
C SER A 95 -1.40 -1.25 7.50
N LYS A 96 -2.23 -2.15 6.94
CA LYS A 96 -3.48 -2.62 7.57
C LYS A 96 -3.32 -3.14 9.00
N ASP A 97 -2.23 -3.88 9.26
CA ASP A 97 -1.96 -4.44 10.59
C ASP A 97 -1.63 -3.36 11.62
N MET A 98 -0.89 -2.36 11.22
CA MET A 98 -0.56 -1.22 12.07
C MET A 98 -1.82 -0.41 12.41
N GLU A 99 -2.67 -0.14 11.41
CA GLU A 99 -3.92 0.59 11.59
C GLU A 99 -4.91 -0.16 12.50
N LEU A 100 -5.04 -1.48 12.32
CA LEU A 100 -5.88 -2.33 13.16
C LEU A 100 -5.33 -2.44 14.60
N ASN A 101 -4.02 -2.67 14.74
CA ASN A 101 -3.39 -2.83 16.06
C ASN A 101 -3.35 -1.55 16.87
N SER A 102 -3.22 -0.39 16.23
CA SER A 102 -3.30 0.93 16.88
C SER A 102 -4.71 1.31 17.30
N GLY A 103 -5.75 0.68 16.71
CA GLY A 103 -7.15 1.02 16.93
C GLY A 103 -7.62 2.23 16.11
N THR A 104 -6.90 2.57 15.04
CA THR A 104 -7.35 3.57 14.04
C THR A 104 -8.56 3.05 13.28
N ILE A 105 -8.60 1.72 13.02
CA ILE A 105 -9.72 1.00 12.43
C ILE A 105 -10.18 -0.10 13.40
N ASP A 106 -11.48 -0.44 13.34
CA ASP A 106 -12.09 -1.49 14.17
C ASP A 106 -11.98 -2.87 13.50
N CYS A 107 -11.98 -2.90 12.17
CA CYS A 107 -11.79 -4.10 11.36
C CYS A 107 -11.18 -3.77 10.00
N ILE A 108 -10.65 -4.80 9.35
CA ILE A 108 -10.28 -4.82 7.93
C ILE A 108 -11.42 -5.51 7.18
N TRP A 109 -12.08 -4.79 6.27
CA TRP A 109 -13.20 -5.32 5.50
C TRP A 109 -13.12 -4.84 4.06
N ASN A 110 -12.49 -5.66 3.22
CA ASN A 110 -12.18 -5.29 1.82
C ASN A 110 -11.75 -6.50 0.97
N GLY A 111 -12.62 -7.52 0.85
CA GLY A 111 -12.19 -8.75 0.19
C GLY A 111 -10.95 -9.33 0.86
N PHE A 112 -10.97 -9.45 2.18
CA PHE A 112 -9.79 -9.80 2.95
C PHE A 112 -9.65 -11.31 3.11
N THR A 113 -8.61 -11.89 2.48
CA THR A 113 -8.34 -13.32 2.48
C THR A 113 -8.01 -13.84 3.87
N MET A 114 -8.79 -14.81 4.32
CA MET A 114 -8.58 -15.54 5.58
C MET A 114 -7.50 -16.62 5.44
N THR A 115 -7.49 -17.32 4.30
CA THR A 115 -6.61 -18.45 4.02
C THR A 115 -5.15 -18.09 4.22
N GLY A 116 -4.46 -18.85 5.07
CA GLY A 116 -3.07 -18.60 5.46
C GLY A 116 -2.86 -17.54 6.54
N ARG A 117 -3.94 -16.86 7.01
CA ARG A 117 -3.91 -15.83 8.04
C ARG A 117 -4.80 -16.10 9.23
N GLU A 118 -5.27 -17.34 9.38
CA GLU A 118 -6.26 -17.74 10.39
C GLU A 118 -5.78 -17.46 11.82
N LYS A 119 -4.46 -17.48 12.03
CA LYS A 119 -3.85 -17.29 13.35
C LYS A 119 -3.60 -15.80 13.70
N ASP A 120 -3.66 -14.90 12.73
CA ASP A 120 -3.19 -13.53 12.89
C ASP A 120 -4.29 -12.59 13.36
N TYR A 121 -5.54 -12.92 13.05
CA TYR A 121 -6.71 -12.09 13.34
C TYR A 121 -7.78 -12.88 14.09
N THR A 122 -8.78 -12.17 14.59
CA THR A 122 -10.08 -12.74 14.95
C THR A 122 -11.02 -12.57 13.76
N TRP A 123 -11.41 -13.66 13.12
CA TRP A 123 -12.13 -13.64 11.85
C TRP A 123 -13.65 -13.80 12.03
N SER A 124 -14.42 -13.18 11.13
CA SER A 124 -15.81 -13.60 10.87
C SER A 124 -15.85 -14.97 10.23
N SER A 125 -17.03 -15.52 9.98
CA SER A 125 -17.20 -16.60 9.01
C SER A 125 -16.80 -16.11 7.62
N ALA A 126 -16.33 -17.02 6.77
CA ALA A 126 -16.14 -16.73 5.36
C ALA A 126 -17.46 -16.29 4.70
N TYR A 127 -17.41 -15.27 3.84
CA TYR A 127 -18.62 -14.74 3.20
C TYR A 127 -18.54 -14.76 1.67
N ILE A 128 -17.32 -14.78 1.07
CA ILE A 128 -17.06 -14.86 -0.36
C ILE A 128 -15.98 -15.93 -0.64
N ASP A 129 -16.21 -16.82 -1.62
CA ASP A 129 -15.18 -17.64 -2.24
C ASP A 129 -14.39 -16.80 -3.24
N ASN A 130 -13.07 -16.88 -3.21
CA ASN A 130 -12.15 -16.15 -4.07
C ASN A 130 -11.06 -17.06 -4.66
N SER A 131 -10.35 -16.56 -5.67
CA SER A 131 -9.18 -17.20 -6.25
C SER A 131 -8.17 -16.15 -6.70
N GLN A 132 -6.89 -16.49 -6.65
CA GLN A 132 -5.85 -15.70 -7.29
C GLN A 132 -5.68 -16.14 -8.73
N VAL A 133 -5.74 -15.16 -9.65
CA VAL A 133 -5.68 -15.36 -11.11
C VAL A 133 -4.58 -14.49 -11.72
N VAL A 134 -4.22 -14.77 -12.96
CA VAL A 134 -3.19 -14.02 -13.68
C VAL A 134 -3.81 -13.26 -14.85
N ILE A 135 -3.51 -11.96 -14.91
CA ILE A 135 -3.90 -11.06 -16.00
C ILE A 135 -2.68 -10.75 -16.85
N VAL A 136 -2.87 -10.80 -18.17
CA VAL A 136 -1.86 -10.50 -19.18
C VAL A 136 -2.45 -9.60 -20.27
N LYS A 137 -1.60 -8.97 -21.10
CA LYS A 137 -2.08 -8.30 -22.30
C LYS A 137 -2.75 -9.30 -23.25
N SER A 138 -3.79 -8.88 -23.97
CA SER A 138 -4.53 -9.77 -24.87
C SER A 138 -3.67 -10.36 -25.99
N ASP A 139 -2.64 -9.65 -26.44
CA ASP A 139 -1.69 -10.05 -27.47
C ASP A 139 -0.46 -10.79 -26.94
N ALA A 140 -0.33 -10.93 -25.61
CA ALA A 140 0.79 -11.64 -24.99
C ALA A 140 0.77 -13.14 -25.32
N GLN A 141 1.94 -13.71 -25.57
CA GLN A 141 2.15 -15.14 -25.81
C GLN A 141 2.34 -15.88 -24.45
N ILE A 142 1.40 -15.70 -23.51
CA ILE A 142 1.34 -16.30 -22.18
C ILE A 142 -0.06 -16.90 -22.05
N ASN A 143 -0.20 -18.21 -22.13
CA ASN A 143 -1.50 -18.88 -22.17
C ASN A 143 -1.83 -19.71 -20.93
N ASN A 144 -0.79 -20.06 -20.16
CA ASN A 144 -0.90 -20.84 -18.94
C ASN A 144 0.15 -20.34 -17.91
N LEU A 145 0.07 -20.82 -16.67
CA LEU A 145 0.97 -20.38 -15.60
C LEU A 145 2.44 -20.72 -15.88
N SER A 146 2.73 -21.81 -16.59
CA SER A 146 4.12 -22.17 -16.91
C SER A 146 4.80 -21.22 -17.90
N ASP A 147 4.04 -20.46 -18.71
CA ASP A 147 4.57 -19.46 -19.63
C ASP A 147 5.09 -18.21 -18.90
N LEU A 148 4.84 -18.09 -17.58
CA LEU A 148 5.39 -17.02 -16.73
C LEU A 148 6.87 -17.17 -16.43
N ALA A 149 7.49 -18.31 -16.81
CA ALA A 149 8.93 -18.52 -16.66
C ALA A 149 9.72 -17.44 -17.41
N GLY A 150 10.66 -16.78 -16.73
CA GLY A 150 11.46 -15.67 -17.25
C GLY A 150 10.69 -14.33 -17.39
N LYS A 151 9.43 -14.25 -16.96
CA LYS A 151 8.59 -13.04 -17.01
C LYS A 151 8.69 -12.22 -15.74
N VAL A 152 8.33 -10.94 -15.83
CA VAL A 152 8.16 -10.06 -14.67
C VAL A 152 6.69 -10.08 -14.27
N VAL A 153 6.41 -10.59 -13.07
CA VAL A 153 5.04 -10.71 -12.53
C VAL A 153 4.86 -9.65 -11.44
N ALA A 154 3.76 -8.88 -11.51
CA ALA A 154 3.38 -7.93 -10.48
C ALA A 154 2.36 -8.54 -9.52
N VAL A 155 2.49 -8.18 -8.24
CA VAL A 155 1.53 -8.46 -7.17
C VAL A 155 1.38 -7.24 -6.28
N GLN A 156 0.26 -7.06 -5.62
CA GLN A 156 0.15 -6.02 -4.60
C GLN A 156 0.99 -6.41 -3.37
N SER A 157 1.61 -5.42 -2.74
CA SER A 157 2.36 -5.59 -1.49
C SER A 157 1.45 -6.13 -0.39
N ASP A 158 1.95 -7.11 0.36
CA ASP A 158 1.24 -7.74 1.49
C ASP A 158 -0.14 -8.35 1.13
N SER A 159 -0.33 -8.71 -0.16
CA SER A 159 -1.53 -9.37 -0.68
C SER A 159 -1.45 -10.88 -0.54
N SER A 160 -2.62 -11.55 -0.69
CA SER A 160 -2.69 -13.02 -0.81
C SER A 160 -2.03 -13.55 -2.08
N ALA A 161 -2.03 -12.78 -3.18
CA ALA A 161 -1.26 -13.10 -4.38
C ALA A 161 0.24 -13.20 -4.10
N LEU A 162 0.80 -12.26 -3.31
CA LEU A 162 2.21 -12.35 -2.87
C LEU A 162 2.42 -13.57 -1.97
N ALA A 163 1.53 -13.79 -1.00
CA ALA A 163 1.61 -14.93 -0.08
C ALA A 163 1.52 -16.28 -0.81
N ALA A 164 0.71 -16.39 -1.86
CA ALA A 164 0.60 -17.61 -2.68
C ALA A 164 1.94 -18.00 -3.35
N PHE A 165 2.85 -17.08 -3.57
CA PHE A 165 4.17 -17.32 -4.18
C PHE A 165 5.32 -17.37 -3.18
N THR A 166 5.20 -16.71 -2.02
CA THR A 166 6.33 -16.48 -1.09
C THR A 166 6.02 -16.82 0.36
N GLY A 167 4.76 -17.05 0.71
CA GLY A 167 4.34 -17.36 2.08
C GLY A 167 4.77 -18.74 2.52
N ASP A 168 4.81 -18.95 3.83
CA ASP A 168 5.19 -20.26 4.44
C ASP A 168 4.20 -21.37 4.08
N ASP A 169 2.93 -21.03 3.84
CA ASP A 169 1.86 -21.95 3.43
C ASP A 169 1.68 -22.03 1.90
N ALA A 170 2.56 -21.37 1.12
CA ALA A 170 2.50 -21.45 -0.34
C ALA A 170 2.74 -22.88 -0.84
N SER A 171 1.97 -23.30 -1.86
CA SER A 171 2.16 -24.62 -2.46
C SER A 171 3.54 -24.76 -3.10
N GLU A 172 4.14 -25.95 -3.05
CA GLU A 172 5.45 -26.19 -3.68
C GLU A 172 5.43 -25.84 -5.18
N SER A 173 4.32 -26.07 -5.88
CA SER A 173 4.14 -25.68 -7.28
C SER A 173 4.25 -24.17 -7.48
N ASN A 174 3.62 -23.37 -6.62
CA ASN A 174 3.66 -21.91 -6.69
C ASN A 174 5.04 -21.36 -6.33
N ILE A 175 5.72 -21.97 -5.33
CA ILE A 175 7.10 -21.59 -4.97
C ILE A 175 8.04 -21.85 -6.16
N GLN A 176 7.92 -23.00 -6.85
CA GLN A 176 8.74 -23.30 -8.01
C GLN A 176 8.41 -22.40 -9.20
N LEU A 177 7.13 -22.10 -9.40
CA LEU A 177 6.68 -21.15 -10.41
C LEU A 177 7.29 -19.76 -10.15
N ALA A 178 7.21 -19.25 -8.92
CA ALA A 178 7.79 -17.95 -8.54
C ALA A 178 9.32 -17.89 -8.74
N LYS A 179 10.03 -18.98 -8.44
CA LYS A 179 11.47 -19.10 -8.72
C LYS A 179 11.81 -19.06 -10.21
N SER A 180 10.88 -19.39 -11.08
CA SER A 180 11.06 -19.34 -12.54
C SER A 180 10.87 -17.94 -13.11
N PHE A 181 10.24 -17.01 -12.37
CA PHE A 181 10.07 -15.61 -12.81
C PHE A 181 11.41 -14.90 -12.98
N SER A 182 11.47 -13.96 -13.90
CA SER A 182 12.59 -13.02 -13.97
C SER A 182 12.60 -12.10 -12.75
N SER A 183 11.41 -11.69 -12.29
CA SER A 183 11.20 -10.91 -11.07
C SER A 183 9.74 -11.01 -10.62
N LEU A 184 9.53 -11.04 -9.30
CA LEU A 184 8.23 -10.81 -8.66
C LEU A 184 8.23 -9.37 -8.13
N GLN A 185 7.45 -8.49 -8.77
CA GLN A 185 7.39 -7.07 -8.45
C GLN A 185 6.22 -6.78 -7.51
N GLN A 186 6.50 -6.13 -6.39
CA GLN A 186 5.45 -5.62 -5.51
C GLN A 186 5.06 -4.20 -5.90
N VAL A 187 3.75 -3.91 -5.90
CA VAL A 187 3.15 -2.60 -6.15
C VAL A 187 2.22 -2.21 -5.01
N GLY A 188 1.95 -0.92 -4.83
CA GLY A 188 1.07 -0.45 -3.75
C GLY A 188 -0.41 -0.74 -4.00
N ASP A 189 -0.83 -0.69 -5.29
CA ASP A 189 -2.22 -0.80 -5.71
C ASP A 189 -2.34 -1.42 -7.11
N TYR A 190 -3.55 -1.88 -7.48
CA TYR A 190 -3.78 -2.53 -8.78
C TYR A 190 -3.82 -1.55 -9.96
N ASN A 191 -4.16 -0.27 -9.77
CA ASN A 191 -4.05 0.73 -10.83
C ASN A 191 -2.60 0.88 -11.28
N SER A 192 -1.66 0.97 -10.34
CA SER A 192 -0.21 0.95 -10.62
C SER A 192 0.23 -0.34 -11.32
N ALA A 193 -0.33 -1.51 -10.93
CA ALA A 193 -0.04 -2.78 -11.59
C ALA A 193 -0.47 -2.75 -13.06
N PHE A 194 -1.70 -2.31 -13.35
CA PHE A 194 -2.21 -2.20 -14.74
C PHE A 194 -1.43 -1.19 -15.57
N MET A 195 -1.04 -0.03 -15.02
CA MET A 195 -0.18 0.92 -15.72
C MET A 195 1.18 0.29 -16.08
N ASN A 196 1.77 -0.50 -15.16
CA ASN A 196 3.01 -1.24 -15.42
C ASN A 196 2.83 -2.32 -16.49
N LEU A 197 1.69 -3.04 -16.47
CA LEU A 197 1.37 -4.04 -17.50
C LEU A 197 1.16 -3.38 -18.86
N GLU A 198 0.42 -2.28 -18.92
CA GLU A 198 0.16 -1.52 -20.14
C GLU A 198 1.46 -0.98 -20.75
N SER A 199 2.34 -0.40 -19.94
CA SER A 199 3.64 0.13 -20.39
C SER A 199 4.65 -0.97 -20.75
N GLY A 200 4.41 -2.23 -20.36
CA GLY A 200 5.33 -3.34 -20.55
C GLY A 200 6.46 -3.41 -19.51
N SER A 201 6.33 -2.67 -18.40
CA SER A 201 7.25 -2.78 -17.26
C SER A 201 7.10 -4.11 -16.53
N VAL A 202 5.92 -4.72 -16.62
CA VAL A 202 5.64 -6.09 -16.18
C VAL A 202 4.95 -6.86 -17.32
N ASP A 203 5.05 -8.18 -17.30
CA ASP A 203 4.45 -9.07 -18.29
C ASP A 203 3.09 -9.59 -17.85
N ALA A 204 2.85 -9.68 -16.54
CA ALA A 204 1.63 -10.21 -15.94
C ALA A 204 1.35 -9.60 -14.57
N ILE A 205 0.08 -9.66 -14.14
CA ILE A 205 -0.37 -9.29 -12.80
C ILE A 205 -1.04 -10.52 -12.19
N CYS A 206 -0.68 -10.90 -10.96
CA CYS A 206 -1.47 -11.86 -10.17
C CYS A 206 -2.33 -11.09 -9.17
N MET A 207 -3.64 -11.39 -9.15
CA MET A 207 -4.62 -10.65 -8.39
C MET A 207 -5.90 -11.45 -8.15
N ASP A 208 -6.78 -10.94 -7.33
CA ASP A 208 -8.07 -11.51 -6.99
C ASP A 208 -9.02 -11.57 -8.19
N ILE A 209 -9.70 -12.72 -8.39
CA ILE A 209 -10.57 -12.93 -9.54
C ILE A 209 -11.72 -11.94 -9.63
N GLY A 210 -12.31 -11.54 -8.48
CA GLY A 210 -13.38 -10.56 -8.43
C GLY A 210 -12.93 -9.18 -8.91
N VAL A 211 -11.75 -8.73 -8.47
CA VAL A 211 -11.12 -7.47 -8.90
C VAL A 211 -10.72 -7.57 -10.37
N ALA A 212 -10.11 -8.68 -10.78
CA ALA A 212 -9.74 -8.93 -12.18
C ALA A 212 -10.95 -8.83 -13.11
N GLY A 213 -12.07 -9.45 -12.76
CA GLY A 213 -13.31 -9.40 -13.55
C GLY A 213 -13.86 -7.98 -13.72
N TYR A 214 -13.83 -7.19 -12.64
CA TYR A 214 -14.24 -5.78 -12.67
C TYR A 214 -13.33 -4.94 -13.56
N GLU A 215 -12.03 -5.04 -13.37
CA GLU A 215 -11.02 -4.29 -14.13
C GLU A 215 -11.01 -4.64 -15.61
N LEU A 216 -11.13 -5.91 -15.98
CA LEU A 216 -11.21 -6.34 -17.37
C LEU A 216 -12.45 -5.78 -18.07
N LYS A 217 -13.59 -5.73 -17.37
CA LYS A 217 -14.83 -5.13 -17.91
C LYS A 217 -14.66 -3.62 -18.15
N ALA A 218 -13.99 -2.92 -17.23
CA ALA A 218 -13.75 -1.48 -17.33
C ALA A 218 -12.72 -1.13 -18.44
N ARG A 219 -11.67 -1.96 -18.59
CA ARG A 219 -10.54 -1.72 -19.52
C ARG A 219 -10.73 -2.33 -20.91
N GLY A 220 -11.86 -3.02 -21.14
CA GLY A 220 -12.19 -3.63 -22.43
C GLY A 220 -11.24 -4.77 -22.84
N ASN A 221 -10.95 -4.89 -24.13
CA ASN A 221 -10.24 -6.03 -24.71
C ASN A 221 -8.70 -5.92 -24.65
N SER A 222 -8.15 -4.96 -23.92
CA SER A 222 -6.68 -4.75 -23.84
C SER A 222 -5.97 -5.84 -23.05
N PHE A 223 -6.67 -6.49 -22.13
CA PHE A 223 -6.14 -7.49 -21.22
C PHE A 223 -7.04 -8.73 -21.19
N ARG A 224 -6.48 -9.84 -20.77
CA ARG A 224 -7.22 -11.09 -20.55
C ARG A 224 -6.73 -11.82 -19.30
N MET A 225 -7.59 -12.63 -18.72
CA MET A 225 -7.31 -13.53 -17.62
C MET A 225 -6.88 -14.90 -18.14
N LEU A 226 -5.91 -15.53 -17.51
CA LEU A 226 -5.60 -16.95 -17.75
C LEU A 226 -6.71 -17.83 -17.15
N SER A 227 -6.92 -19.01 -17.74
CA SER A 227 -7.91 -19.98 -17.24
C SER A 227 -7.45 -20.74 -16.01
N GLU A 228 -6.15 -20.79 -15.75
CA GLU A 228 -5.57 -21.46 -14.58
C GLU A 228 -5.55 -20.51 -13.40
N HIS A 229 -5.90 -21.04 -12.21
CA HIS A 229 -5.87 -20.28 -10.96
C HIS A 229 -4.57 -20.60 -10.19
N VAL A 230 -4.01 -19.59 -9.55
CA VAL A 230 -2.81 -19.72 -8.70
C VAL A 230 -3.18 -20.34 -7.36
N SER A 231 -4.29 -19.89 -6.75
CA SER A 231 -4.82 -20.41 -5.50
C SER A 231 -6.33 -20.21 -5.41
N SER A 232 -6.99 -20.98 -4.54
CA SER A 232 -8.37 -20.75 -4.09
C SER A 232 -8.34 -20.37 -2.63
N GLU A 233 -9.18 -19.43 -2.24
CA GLU A 233 -9.18 -18.81 -0.92
C GLU A 233 -10.56 -18.28 -0.54
N GLU A 234 -10.71 -17.82 0.70
CA GLU A 234 -11.97 -17.33 1.24
C GLU A 234 -11.77 -15.94 1.85
N TYR A 235 -12.76 -15.06 1.67
CA TYR A 235 -12.79 -13.74 2.31
C TYR A 235 -13.56 -13.77 3.61
N GLY A 236 -13.00 -13.09 4.61
CA GLY A 236 -13.61 -12.82 5.89
C GLY A 236 -13.36 -11.38 6.33
N ILE A 237 -13.99 -10.98 7.41
CA ILE A 237 -13.74 -9.70 8.07
C ILE A 237 -12.68 -9.94 9.14
N GLY A 238 -11.55 -9.23 9.05
CA GLY A 238 -10.45 -9.33 10.01
C GLY A 238 -10.58 -8.33 11.14
N PHE A 239 -10.73 -8.81 12.37
CA PHE A 239 -10.71 -8.01 13.59
C PHE A 239 -9.39 -8.18 14.32
N LYS A 240 -9.03 -7.20 15.16
CA LYS A 240 -7.86 -7.32 16.03
C LYS A 240 -7.92 -8.62 16.84
N LYS A 241 -6.81 -9.34 16.88
CA LYS A 241 -6.71 -10.63 17.61
C LYS A 241 -7.25 -10.51 19.04
N GLY A 242 -8.20 -11.39 19.38
CA GLY A 242 -8.89 -11.41 20.68
C GLY A 242 -10.13 -10.50 20.77
N ASN A 243 -10.48 -9.71 19.74
CA ASN A 243 -11.69 -8.89 19.73
C ASN A 243 -12.92 -9.69 19.29
N THR A 244 -13.22 -10.77 20.03
CA THR A 244 -14.34 -11.68 19.72
C THR A 244 -15.70 -11.01 19.88
N LYS A 245 -15.84 -10.11 20.87
CA LYS A 245 -17.11 -9.45 21.15
C LYS A 245 -17.64 -8.64 19.96
N LEU A 246 -16.76 -7.83 19.35
CA LEU A 246 -17.17 -7.02 18.19
C LEU A 246 -17.40 -7.92 16.97
N ARG A 247 -16.51 -8.93 16.75
CA ARG A 247 -16.66 -9.93 15.70
C ARG A 247 -18.01 -10.65 15.80
N ASP A 248 -18.40 -11.14 16.99
CA ASP A 248 -19.63 -11.89 17.19
C ASP A 248 -20.86 -11.01 16.90
N GLN A 249 -20.84 -9.74 17.31
CA GLN A 249 -21.91 -8.79 17.03
C GLN A 249 -22.08 -8.52 15.53
N VAL A 250 -20.98 -8.32 14.80
CA VAL A 250 -21.00 -8.15 13.34
C VAL A 250 -21.46 -9.43 12.66
N GLN A 251 -20.97 -10.60 13.10
CA GLN A 251 -21.33 -11.91 12.53
C GLN A 251 -22.83 -12.22 12.73
N GLU A 252 -23.37 -11.95 13.91
CA GLU A 252 -24.80 -12.13 14.18
C GLU A 252 -25.65 -11.29 13.22
N THR A 253 -25.25 -10.03 13.02
CA THR A 253 -25.92 -9.15 12.07
C THR A 253 -25.82 -9.62 10.63
N LEU A 254 -24.65 -10.14 10.19
CA LEU A 254 -24.50 -10.71 8.85
C LEU A 254 -25.41 -11.93 8.65
N ASN A 255 -25.54 -12.79 9.68
CA ASN A 255 -26.43 -13.96 9.63
C ASN A 255 -27.92 -13.53 9.55
N GLU A 256 -28.32 -12.47 10.26
CA GLU A 256 -29.63 -11.87 10.12
C GLU A 256 -29.88 -11.33 8.72
N MET A 257 -28.88 -10.62 8.13
CA MET A 257 -28.95 -10.07 6.77
C MET A 257 -29.01 -11.17 5.71
N LEU A 258 -28.38 -12.32 5.96
CA LEU A 258 -28.50 -13.47 5.08
C LEU A 258 -29.92 -14.07 5.17
N ALA A 259 -30.48 -14.17 6.38
CA ALA A 259 -31.80 -14.75 6.62
C ALA A 259 -32.95 -13.86 6.07
N ASP A 260 -32.81 -12.54 6.14
CA ASP A 260 -33.83 -11.59 5.64
C ASP A 260 -33.64 -11.21 4.16
N GLY A 261 -32.57 -11.69 3.51
CA GLY A 261 -32.26 -11.47 2.10
C GLY A 261 -31.45 -10.22 1.81
N THR A 262 -31.23 -9.32 2.77
CA THR A 262 -30.50 -8.06 2.59
C THR A 262 -29.07 -8.32 2.06
N PHE A 263 -28.39 -9.36 2.58
CA PHE A 263 -27.04 -9.73 2.14
C PHE A 263 -27.02 -10.06 0.65
N MET A 264 -27.94 -10.92 0.20
CA MET A 264 -28.02 -11.36 -1.19
C MET A 264 -28.46 -10.25 -2.15
N ASP A 265 -29.27 -9.32 -1.70
CA ASP A 265 -29.66 -8.16 -2.52
C ASP A 265 -28.47 -7.21 -2.74
N ILE A 266 -27.63 -7.01 -1.71
CA ILE A 266 -26.37 -6.26 -1.85
C ILE A 266 -25.38 -7.03 -2.76
N ALA A 267 -25.26 -8.35 -2.60
CA ALA A 267 -24.38 -9.17 -3.44
C ALA A 267 -24.76 -9.10 -4.94
N LYS A 268 -26.05 -9.18 -5.25
CA LYS A 268 -26.57 -9.02 -6.61
C LYS A 268 -26.34 -7.63 -7.19
N LYS A 269 -26.50 -6.58 -6.38
CA LYS A 269 -26.17 -5.20 -6.80
C LYS A 269 -24.75 -5.08 -7.34
N TRP A 270 -23.80 -5.80 -6.72
CA TRP A 270 -22.39 -5.77 -7.07
C TRP A 270 -21.94 -6.90 -7.98
N ASN A 271 -22.85 -7.80 -8.41
CA ASN A 271 -22.60 -8.99 -9.25
C ASN A 271 -21.54 -9.95 -8.63
N VAL A 272 -21.61 -10.16 -7.31
CA VAL A 272 -20.77 -11.10 -6.55
C VAL A 272 -21.59 -12.21 -5.91
N ASP A 273 -22.87 -12.32 -6.20
CA ASP A 273 -23.82 -13.24 -5.59
C ASP A 273 -23.48 -14.73 -5.86
N GLU A 274 -22.87 -15.03 -7.01
CA GLU A 274 -22.40 -16.39 -7.32
C GLU A 274 -21.21 -16.85 -6.45
N SER A 275 -20.45 -15.91 -5.89
CA SER A 275 -19.30 -16.20 -5.03
C SER A 275 -19.65 -16.19 -3.53
N VAL A 276 -20.91 -15.95 -3.16
CA VAL A 276 -21.33 -15.92 -1.76
C VAL A 276 -21.27 -17.32 -1.15
N CYS A 277 -20.53 -17.44 -0.03
CA CYS A 277 -20.39 -18.68 0.71
C CYS A 277 -20.83 -18.59 2.19
N LEU A 278 -21.30 -17.43 2.64
CA LEU A 278 -21.79 -17.24 4.00
C LEU A 278 -22.93 -18.19 4.34
N GLY A 279 -22.83 -18.86 5.49
CA GLY A 279 -23.82 -19.85 5.95
C GLY A 279 -23.69 -21.24 5.32
N GLN A 280 -22.71 -21.47 4.44
CA GLN A 280 -22.41 -22.80 3.89
C GLN A 280 -21.71 -23.67 4.93
N GLU A 281 -21.94 -25.01 4.86
CA GLU A 281 -21.31 -25.96 5.77
C GLU A 281 -19.78 -25.90 5.69
N GLY A 282 -19.12 -25.82 6.84
CA GLY A 282 -17.64 -25.76 6.92
C GLY A 282 -17.04 -24.35 6.93
N LYS A 283 -17.75 -23.32 6.51
CA LYS A 283 -17.24 -21.93 6.46
C LYS A 283 -17.07 -21.28 7.83
N ASP A 284 -17.66 -21.85 8.88
CA ASP A 284 -17.52 -21.39 10.29
C ASP A 284 -16.36 -22.07 11.04
N SER A 285 -15.52 -22.85 10.35
CA SER A 285 -14.48 -23.67 11.00
C SER A 285 -13.47 -22.82 11.79
N VAL A 286 -13.10 -21.65 11.29
CA VAL A 286 -12.14 -20.75 11.95
C VAL A 286 -12.72 -20.19 13.26
N MET A 287 -13.99 -19.77 13.27
CA MET A 287 -14.68 -19.30 14.47
C MET A 287 -14.77 -20.41 15.56
N LYS A 288 -15.05 -21.65 15.14
CA LYS A 288 -15.11 -22.79 16.07
C LYS A 288 -13.75 -23.13 16.68
N ALA A 289 -12.66 -22.98 15.91
CA ALA A 289 -11.31 -23.22 16.39
C ALA A 289 -10.85 -22.17 17.41
N GLU A 290 -11.22 -20.91 17.25
CA GLU A 290 -10.88 -19.83 18.21
C GLU A 290 -11.52 -20.03 19.60
N GLY A 291 -12.72 -20.59 19.66
CA GLY A 291 -13.39 -20.90 20.93
C GLY A 291 -12.70 -22.00 21.77
N ALA A 292 -11.72 -22.70 21.21
CA ALA A 292 -11.01 -23.80 21.84
C ALA A 292 -9.55 -23.49 22.23
N SER A 293 -8.99 -22.32 21.88
CA SER A 293 -7.59 -21.99 22.15
C SER A 293 -7.45 -20.79 23.07
N ASP A 294 -7.08 -21.05 24.31
CA ASP A 294 -6.50 -20.05 25.23
C ASP A 294 -5.19 -19.49 24.66
N GLY A 295 -5.09 -18.17 24.72
CA GLY A 295 -4.06 -17.30 24.25
C GLY A 295 -2.60 -17.78 24.30
N SER A 296 -2.01 -17.91 23.13
CA SER A 296 -0.58 -17.77 22.94
C SER A 296 -0.36 -16.96 21.65
N GLY A 297 -0.30 -15.63 21.82
CA GLY A 297 0.03 -14.73 20.73
C GLY A 297 1.46 -14.99 20.24
N SER A 298 1.59 -15.30 18.95
CA SER A 298 2.89 -15.21 18.27
C SER A 298 3.30 -13.74 18.23
N GLN A 299 4.31 -13.39 19.03
CA GLN A 299 5.04 -12.14 18.89
C GLN A 299 5.88 -12.25 17.62
N ASN A 300 5.40 -11.71 16.51
CA ASN A 300 6.27 -11.35 15.41
C ASN A 300 7.23 -10.28 15.95
N GLY A 301 8.46 -10.69 16.17
CA GLY A 301 9.36 -9.95 17.03
C GLY A 301 9.77 -8.62 16.42
N PHE A 302 9.99 -7.63 17.27
CA PHE A 302 10.65 -6.37 16.99
C PHE A 302 11.88 -6.52 16.04
N THR A 303 12.52 -7.68 16.00
CA THR A 303 13.61 -8.06 15.10
C THR A 303 13.18 -8.18 13.62
N ASP A 304 11.97 -8.65 13.32
CA ASP A 304 11.49 -8.80 11.94
C ASP A 304 11.08 -7.45 11.37
N ILE A 305 10.43 -6.63 12.18
CA ILE A 305 10.12 -5.23 11.85
C ILE A 305 11.42 -4.44 11.60
N LEU A 306 12.45 -4.62 12.46
CA LEU A 306 13.76 -3.99 12.28
C LEU A 306 14.46 -4.50 11.02
N GLY A 307 14.31 -5.78 10.67
CA GLY A 307 14.84 -6.37 9.44
C GLY A 307 14.24 -5.73 8.19
N GLN A 308 12.92 -5.63 8.11
CA GLN A 308 12.22 -5.00 6.99
C GLN A 308 12.55 -3.50 6.90
N LEU A 309 12.54 -2.80 8.04
CA LEU A 309 12.89 -1.38 8.11
C LEU A 309 14.34 -1.12 7.67
N SER A 310 15.30 -2.01 8.03
CA SER A 310 16.70 -1.85 7.65
C SER A 310 16.92 -1.99 6.13
N THR A 311 16.19 -2.89 5.48
CA THR A 311 16.27 -3.08 4.01
C THR A 311 15.72 -1.86 3.27
N GLY A 312 14.58 -1.32 3.70
CA GLY A 312 14.03 -0.08 3.16
C GLY A 312 14.94 1.13 3.40
N MET A 313 15.57 1.21 4.56
CA MET A 313 16.49 2.29 4.91
C MET A 313 17.77 2.27 4.04
N ILE A 314 18.32 1.10 3.74
CA ILE A 314 19.49 0.96 2.85
C ILE A 314 19.15 1.43 1.43
N SER A 315 17.99 1.03 0.91
CA SER A 315 17.50 1.45 -0.42
C SER A 315 17.30 2.97 -0.48
N THR A 316 16.67 3.55 0.54
CA THR A 316 16.44 4.99 0.65
C THR A 316 17.76 5.77 0.75
N LEU A 317 18.71 5.28 1.55
CA LEU A 317 20.04 5.88 1.67
C LEU A 317 20.81 5.81 0.35
N GLY A 318 20.71 4.69 -0.38
CA GLY A 318 21.30 4.53 -1.71
C GLY A 318 20.75 5.55 -2.71
N ILE A 319 19.42 5.69 -2.80
CA ILE A 319 18.77 6.71 -3.64
C ILE A 319 19.22 8.11 -3.24
N PHE A 320 19.26 8.44 -1.94
CA PHE A 320 19.70 9.73 -1.44
C PHE A 320 21.14 10.07 -1.87
N VAL A 321 22.08 9.14 -1.66
CA VAL A 321 23.50 9.34 -2.03
C VAL A 321 23.65 9.52 -3.54
N LEU A 322 23.02 8.66 -4.35
CA LEU A 322 23.07 8.77 -5.80
C LEU A 322 22.44 10.09 -6.30
N THR A 323 21.33 10.49 -5.69
CA THR A 323 20.70 11.77 -6.00
C THR A 323 21.67 12.95 -5.74
N LEU A 324 22.38 12.96 -4.61
CA LEU A 324 23.37 14.02 -4.33
C LEU A 324 24.53 14.02 -5.33
N ILE A 325 25.07 12.83 -5.64
CA ILE A 325 26.19 12.69 -6.59
C ILE A 325 25.83 13.29 -7.96
N PHE A 326 24.60 13.11 -8.42
CA PHE A 326 24.17 13.63 -9.73
C PHE A 326 23.62 15.05 -9.67
N SER A 327 22.89 15.42 -8.62
CA SER A 327 22.23 16.74 -8.55
C SER A 327 23.22 17.89 -8.26
N LEU A 328 24.28 17.66 -7.47
CA LEU A 328 25.27 18.70 -7.16
C LEU A 328 26.02 19.20 -8.41
N PRO A 329 26.65 18.34 -9.25
CA PRO A 329 27.33 18.81 -10.46
C PRO A 329 26.33 19.35 -11.51
N LEU A 330 25.11 18.79 -11.59
CA LEU A 330 24.08 19.29 -12.49
C LEU A 330 23.60 20.69 -12.06
N GLY A 331 23.43 20.92 -10.77
CA GLY A 331 23.09 22.23 -10.21
C GLY A 331 24.17 23.28 -10.49
N LEU A 332 25.45 22.90 -10.35
CA LEU A 332 26.57 23.76 -10.69
C LEU A 332 26.59 24.09 -12.18
N LEU A 333 26.38 23.11 -13.06
CA LEU A 333 26.28 23.31 -14.50
C LEU A 333 25.15 24.30 -14.85
N LEU A 334 23.98 24.11 -14.27
CA LEU A 334 22.83 25.03 -14.46
C LEU A 334 23.14 26.45 -14.00
N THR A 335 23.91 26.59 -12.92
CA THR A 335 24.35 27.91 -12.45
C THR A 335 25.27 28.58 -13.48
N PHE A 336 26.25 27.84 -14.05
CA PHE A 336 27.11 28.36 -15.11
C PHE A 336 26.34 28.74 -16.37
N ILE A 337 25.35 27.92 -16.79
CA ILE A 337 24.47 28.22 -17.92
C ILE A 337 23.68 29.52 -17.64
N ARG A 338 23.16 29.67 -16.43
CA ARG A 338 22.40 30.88 -16.02
C ARG A 338 23.25 32.12 -15.95
N MET A 339 24.55 32.02 -15.65
CA MET A 339 25.53 33.11 -15.61
C MET A 339 26.20 33.37 -16.96
N SER A 340 25.91 32.57 -17.98
CA SER A 340 26.52 32.69 -19.31
C SER A 340 26.13 34.03 -19.98
N LYS A 341 26.97 34.55 -20.92
CA LYS A 341 26.69 35.77 -21.69
C LYS A 341 25.57 35.57 -22.73
N LEU A 342 25.16 34.32 -23.02
CA LEU A 342 24.14 33.98 -24.02
C LEU A 342 22.74 34.07 -23.40
N LYS A 343 21.98 35.12 -23.78
CA LYS A 343 20.62 35.36 -23.25
C LYS A 343 19.67 34.19 -23.44
N VAL A 344 19.81 33.43 -24.53
CA VAL A 344 18.96 32.27 -24.82
C VAL A 344 19.20 31.16 -23.80
N LEU A 345 20.45 30.85 -23.47
CA LEU A 345 20.82 29.83 -22.46
C LEU A 345 20.35 30.25 -21.06
N GLN A 346 20.50 31.51 -20.73
CA GLN A 346 19.96 32.04 -19.47
C GLN A 346 18.43 31.87 -19.36
N TRP A 347 17.72 32.10 -20.45
CA TRP A 347 16.26 32.04 -20.50
C TRP A 347 15.80 30.56 -20.33
N ILE A 348 16.45 29.62 -21.04
CA ILE A 348 16.19 28.17 -20.91
C ILE A 348 16.42 27.70 -19.47
N ALA A 349 17.54 28.06 -18.85
CA ALA A 349 17.82 27.69 -17.47
C ALA A 349 16.79 28.25 -16.48
N LYS A 350 16.34 29.50 -16.68
CA LYS A 350 15.29 30.11 -15.84
C LYS A 350 13.96 29.39 -15.95
N ILE A 351 13.54 29.03 -17.16
CA ILE A 351 12.29 28.27 -17.39
C ILE A 351 12.38 26.91 -16.71
N TYR A 352 13.47 26.17 -16.95
CA TYR A 352 13.69 24.86 -16.32
C TYR A 352 13.58 24.94 -14.80
N ILE A 353 14.33 25.85 -14.16
CA ILE A 353 14.30 26.03 -12.71
C ILE A 353 12.89 26.42 -12.22
N SER A 354 12.18 27.27 -12.97
CA SER A 354 10.82 27.68 -12.61
C SER A 354 9.83 26.51 -12.66
N ILE A 355 9.90 25.67 -13.69
CA ILE A 355 9.04 24.49 -13.84
C ILE A 355 9.35 23.48 -12.72
N MET A 356 10.62 23.12 -12.53
CA MET A 356 10.99 22.10 -11.55
C MET A 356 10.70 22.50 -10.11
N ARG A 357 10.73 23.78 -9.78
CA ARG A 357 10.37 24.27 -8.45
C ARG A 357 8.89 24.58 -8.28
N GLY A 358 8.17 24.76 -9.37
CA GLY A 358 6.74 25.10 -9.38
C GLY A 358 5.79 23.91 -9.51
N THR A 359 6.33 22.71 -9.81
CA THR A 359 5.52 21.50 -9.96
C THR A 359 5.78 20.49 -8.83
N PRO A 360 4.75 19.73 -8.38
CA PRO A 360 4.94 18.68 -7.37
C PRO A 360 5.93 17.61 -7.83
N LEU A 361 6.81 17.17 -6.93
CA LEU A 361 7.83 16.15 -7.22
C LEU A 361 7.21 14.84 -7.72
N MET A 362 6.09 14.41 -7.13
CA MET A 362 5.39 13.19 -7.56
C MET A 362 4.98 13.24 -9.03
N LEU A 363 4.45 14.38 -9.50
CA LEU A 363 4.11 14.56 -10.91
C LEU A 363 5.34 14.46 -11.82
N GLN A 364 6.47 15.02 -11.39
CA GLN A 364 7.73 14.92 -12.14
C GLN A 364 8.22 13.47 -12.24
N LEU A 365 8.13 12.70 -11.15
CA LEU A 365 8.48 11.27 -11.14
C LEU A 365 7.60 10.47 -12.08
N LEU A 366 6.27 10.71 -12.08
CA LEU A 366 5.35 10.07 -13.02
C LEU A 366 5.71 10.36 -14.48
N VAL A 367 6.03 11.62 -14.80
CA VAL A 367 6.45 12.01 -16.15
C VAL A 367 7.78 11.33 -16.55
N VAL A 368 8.76 11.27 -15.64
CA VAL A 368 10.04 10.62 -15.93
C VAL A 368 9.88 9.11 -16.09
N PHE A 369 9.02 8.48 -15.30
CA PHE A 369 8.81 7.03 -15.35
C PHE A 369 7.95 6.62 -16.55
N PHE A 370 6.75 7.18 -16.72
CA PHE A 370 5.82 6.78 -17.77
C PHE A 370 5.97 7.57 -19.09
N GLY A 371 6.59 8.76 -19.04
CA GLY A 371 6.76 9.61 -20.21
C GLY A 371 7.38 8.92 -21.44
N PRO A 372 8.44 8.11 -21.31
CA PRO A 372 9.02 7.39 -22.46
C PRO A 372 8.04 6.45 -23.14
N TYR A 373 7.16 5.78 -22.39
CA TYR A 373 6.12 4.92 -22.95
C TYR A 373 5.06 5.74 -23.71
N TYR A 374 4.44 6.72 -23.05
CA TYR A 374 3.32 7.47 -23.62
C TYR A 374 3.73 8.43 -24.74
N LEU A 375 4.96 8.98 -24.70
CA LEU A 375 5.42 9.94 -25.70
C LEU A 375 6.11 9.28 -26.90
N PHE A 376 6.80 8.17 -26.69
CA PHE A 376 7.68 7.56 -27.69
C PHE A 376 7.37 6.08 -27.95
N GLY A 377 6.39 5.48 -27.26
CA GLY A 377 6.02 4.07 -27.41
C GLY A 377 7.14 3.08 -26.99
N VAL A 378 8.09 3.53 -26.14
CA VAL A 378 9.20 2.71 -25.67
C VAL A 378 8.71 1.83 -24.54
N SER A 379 8.78 0.49 -24.69
CA SER A 379 8.50 -0.44 -23.58
C SER A 379 9.51 -0.25 -22.45
N LEU A 380 9.01 -0.16 -21.22
CA LEU A 380 9.83 0.09 -20.03
C LEU A 380 10.32 -1.25 -19.46
N SER A 381 11.58 -1.29 -19.07
CA SER A 381 12.15 -2.43 -18.33
C SER A 381 11.94 -2.26 -16.84
N TYR A 382 11.76 -3.37 -16.11
CA TYR A 382 11.71 -3.38 -14.65
C TYR A 382 12.84 -2.57 -14.00
N SER A 383 14.06 -2.76 -14.49
CA SER A 383 15.25 -2.05 -13.99
C SER A 383 15.18 -0.53 -14.23
N TYR A 384 14.40 -0.06 -15.20
CA TYR A 384 14.26 1.38 -15.48
C TYR A 384 13.63 2.14 -14.31
N ARG A 385 12.79 1.49 -13.51
CA ARG A 385 12.14 2.11 -12.33
C ARG A 385 13.16 2.76 -11.38
N PHE A 386 14.22 2.03 -11.05
CA PHE A 386 15.28 2.55 -10.16
C PHE A 386 15.99 3.76 -10.77
N TYR A 387 16.31 3.68 -12.07
CA TYR A 387 16.97 4.80 -12.78
C TYR A 387 16.04 6.00 -12.92
N ALA A 388 14.76 5.79 -13.19
CA ALA A 388 13.77 6.87 -13.32
C ALA A 388 13.63 7.69 -12.03
N VAL A 389 13.63 7.03 -10.87
CA VAL A 389 13.61 7.70 -9.56
C VAL A 389 14.86 8.56 -9.38
N ILE A 390 16.05 8.02 -9.63
CA ILE A 390 17.31 8.77 -9.51
C ILE A 390 17.34 9.96 -10.48
N ILE A 391 16.93 9.77 -11.74
CA ILE A 391 16.85 10.83 -12.75
C ILE A 391 15.87 11.93 -12.29
N GLY A 392 14.66 11.57 -11.88
CA GLY A 392 13.65 12.52 -11.43
C GLY A 392 14.11 13.34 -10.23
N PHE A 393 14.65 12.69 -9.21
CA PHE A 393 15.22 13.38 -8.06
C PHE A 393 16.43 14.24 -8.44
N ALA A 394 17.36 13.74 -9.24
CA ALA A 394 18.55 14.49 -9.65
C ALA A 394 18.18 15.76 -10.43
N LEU A 395 17.22 15.67 -11.35
CA LEU A 395 16.71 16.82 -12.09
C LEU A 395 16.02 17.82 -11.18
N ASN A 396 15.16 17.36 -10.28
CA ASN A 396 14.47 18.26 -9.35
C ASN A 396 15.47 18.99 -8.44
N TYR A 397 16.32 18.26 -7.73
CA TYR A 397 17.29 18.86 -6.79
C TYR A 397 18.36 19.69 -7.47
N ALA A 398 18.74 19.42 -8.72
CA ALA A 398 19.64 20.26 -9.49
C ALA A 398 19.09 21.71 -9.64
N ALA A 399 17.77 21.85 -9.81
CA ALA A 399 17.14 23.18 -9.87
C ALA A 399 17.21 23.93 -8.53
N TYR A 400 17.10 23.23 -7.39
CA TYR A 400 17.28 23.82 -6.05
C TYR A 400 18.74 24.20 -5.81
N PHE A 401 19.70 23.31 -6.12
CA PHE A 401 21.12 23.60 -5.97
C PHE A 401 21.57 24.75 -6.88
N ALA A 402 21.05 24.86 -8.11
CA ALA A 402 21.36 25.98 -8.99
C ALA A 402 20.94 27.33 -8.41
N GLU A 403 19.93 27.39 -7.56
CA GLU A 403 19.54 28.62 -6.88
C GLU A 403 20.39 28.87 -5.62
N ILE A 404 20.84 27.81 -4.93
CA ILE A 404 21.75 27.93 -3.77
C ILE A 404 23.15 28.42 -4.19
N TYR A 405 23.67 27.93 -5.33
CA TYR A 405 25.00 28.30 -5.84
C TYR A 405 25.06 29.71 -6.44
N ARG A 406 23.93 30.31 -6.68
CA ARG A 406 23.83 31.68 -7.21
C ARG A 406 24.19 32.75 -6.18
#